data_c25472fbfe9664ae3add55491870de2c
#
_entry.id   c25472fbfe9664ae3add55491870de2c
#
_cell.length_a   1.000
_cell.length_b   1.000
_cell.length_c   1.000
_cell.angle_alpha   90.00
_cell.angle_beta   90.00
_cell.angle_gamma   90.00
#
_symmetry.space_group_name_H-M   'P 1'
#
loop_
_entity.id
_entity.type
_entity.pdbx_description
1 polymer ?
#
loop_
_entity_poly.entity_id
_entity_poly.type
_entity_poly.pdbx_seq_one_letter_code
_entity_poly.pdbx_strand_id
1 'polypeptide(L)'
;MDSSTVRIISECFVTPQHVSEESKQPFYLSTWDLVMLSVHYIQKGLLFTKPASGDYCEQNLINNVLVRLKRSLSITLVHFYPLAGRFATKIEQNPKSHFVCVDCNNSPGAKFIHAAVDMSVYDIVSPTYVPLVVQAFFDHDRAINYEGHTRPLLSIQVTELIDGVFIGCSMNHAIADGTTFWHFFNTLSCLKYFKHKEILI
;
A
#
# COMPACT_ATOMS: atom_id res chain seq x y z
N MET A 1 -29.39 -8.36 -5.95
CA MET A 1 -27.98 -8.34 -6.38
C MET A 1 -27.16 -8.45 -5.13
N ASP A 2 -26.64 -9.64 -4.84
CA ASP A 2 -25.76 -9.83 -3.69
C ASP A 2 -24.52 -8.94 -3.90
N SER A 3 -24.35 -7.94 -3.06
CA SER A 3 -23.15 -7.12 -3.13
C SER A 3 -22.00 -7.98 -2.62
N SER A 4 -21.12 -8.41 -3.52
CA SER A 4 -19.92 -9.14 -3.15
C SER A 4 -19.14 -8.32 -2.12
N THR A 5 -19.07 -8.82 -0.89
CA THR A 5 -18.41 -8.12 0.23
C THR A 5 -16.97 -8.57 0.30
N VAL A 6 -16.04 -7.62 0.33
CA VAL A 6 -14.62 -7.92 0.57
C VAL A 6 -14.44 -8.37 2.01
N ARG A 7 -13.87 -9.55 2.20
CA ARG A 7 -13.60 -10.16 3.49
C ARG A 7 -12.10 -10.09 3.81
N ILE A 8 -11.74 -9.43 4.88
CA ILE A 8 -10.36 -9.42 5.39
C ILE A 8 -10.06 -10.79 6.02
N ILE A 9 -9.01 -11.44 5.55
CA ILE A 9 -8.53 -12.75 6.03
C ILE A 9 -7.47 -12.53 7.12
N SER A 10 -6.52 -11.63 6.87
CA SER A 10 -5.48 -11.28 7.84
C SER A 10 -4.92 -9.89 7.58
N GLU A 11 -4.39 -9.29 8.64
CA GLU A 11 -3.63 -8.05 8.54
C GLU A 11 -2.39 -8.11 9.44
N CYS A 12 -1.33 -7.43 9.04
CA CYS A 12 -0.11 -7.30 9.82
C CYS A 12 0.61 -6.01 9.43
N PHE A 13 1.66 -5.69 10.17
CA PHE A 13 2.59 -4.63 9.82
C PHE A 13 3.91 -5.22 9.34
N VAL A 14 4.52 -4.54 8.37
CA VAL A 14 5.82 -4.89 7.80
C VAL A 14 6.77 -3.74 8.06
N THR A 15 7.86 -4.04 8.75
CA THR A 15 8.94 -3.09 9.04
C THR A 15 10.07 -3.23 8.03
N PRO A 16 10.90 -2.19 7.85
CA PRO A 16 12.16 -2.31 7.11
C PRO A 16 13.01 -3.48 7.63
N GLN A 17 13.68 -4.20 6.73
CA GLN A 17 14.52 -5.35 7.09
C GLN A 17 15.65 -4.98 8.08
N HIS A 18 16.14 -3.76 7.98
CA HIS A 18 17.08 -3.19 8.93
C HIS A 18 16.86 -1.67 9.05
N VAL A 19 17.27 -1.12 10.17
CA VAL A 19 17.18 0.32 10.45
C VAL A 19 18.42 1.00 9.86
N SER A 20 18.24 1.98 8.97
CA SER A 20 19.33 2.82 8.47
C SER A 20 19.60 3.97 9.45
N GLU A 21 20.81 4.54 9.44
CA GLU A 21 21.12 5.70 10.28
C GLU A 21 20.22 6.91 9.93
N GLU A 22 19.87 7.06 8.67
CA GLU A 22 18.97 8.11 8.20
C GLU A 22 17.57 7.98 8.79
N SER A 23 17.06 6.74 8.92
CA SER A 23 15.72 6.49 9.46
C SER A 23 15.59 6.76 10.96
N LYS A 24 16.69 6.93 11.68
CA LYS A 24 16.71 7.34 13.10
C LYS A 24 16.41 8.82 13.29
N GLN A 25 16.59 9.62 12.23
CA GLN A 25 16.33 11.05 12.27
C GLN A 25 14.92 11.35 11.75
N PRO A 26 14.23 12.37 12.28
CA PRO A 26 12.96 12.80 11.75
C PRO A 26 13.09 13.30 10.30
N PHE A 27 12.23 12.83 9.42
CA PHE A 27 12.12 13.36 8.06
C PHE A 27 11.12 14.51 8.05
N TYR A 28 11.60 15.75 7.98
CA TYR A 28 10.74 16.94 8.01
C TYR A 28 10.06 17.18 6.68
N LEU A 29 8.75 17.49 6.74
CA LEU A 29 7.97 17.84 5.57
C LEU A 29 8.35 19.25 5.08
N SER A 30 8.50 19.39 3.77
CA SER A 30 8.66 20.70 3.11
C SER A 30 7.34 21.47 3.09
N THR A 31 7.39 22.74 2.69
CA THR A 31 6.17 23.56 2.52
C THR A 31 5.19 22.95 1.51
N TRP A 32 5.70 22.33 0.44
CA TRP A 32 4.86 21.66 -0.55
C TRP A 32 4.20 20.38 0.00
N ASP A 33 4.94 19.61 0.81
CA ASP A 33 4.39 18.42 1.45
C ASP A 33 3.27 18.79 2.44
N LEU A 34 3.44 19.91 3.17
CA LEU A 34 2.43 20.42 4.10
C LEU A 34 1.11 20.80 3.42
N VAL A 35 1.17 21.35 2.20
CA VAL A 35 -0.04 21.65 1.39
C VAL A 35 -0.81 20.37 1.08
N MET A 36 -0.09 19.27 0.88
CA MET A 36 -0.70 17.97 0.56
C MET A 36 -1.39 17.31 1.75
N LEU A 37 -1.22 17.80 2.98
CA LEU A 37 -1.86 17.19 4.17
C LEU A 37 -3.39 17.18 4.09
N SER A 38 -4.01 18.11 3.36
CA SER A 38 -5.46 18.22 3.19
C SER A 38 -6.06 17.38 2.06
N VAL A 39 -5.22 16.75 1.23
CA VAL A 39 -5.66 15.87 0.13
C VAL A 39 -5.69 14.41 0.54
N HIS A 40 -6.35 13.57 -0.27
CA HIS A 40 -6.47 12.15 0.00
C HIS A 40 -5.17 11.39 -0.28
N TYR A 41 -5.07 10.20 0.32
CA TYR A 41 -4.05 9.21 -0.05
C TYR A 41 -4.13 8.92 -1.55
N ILE A 42 -2.96 8.73 -2.17
CA ILE A 42 -2.89 8.23 -3.54
C ILE A 42 -3.14 6.72 -3.54
N GLN A 43 -4.06 6.28 -4.39
CA GLN A 43 -4.43 4.87 -4.49
C GLN A 43 -4.28 4.39 -5.93
N LYS A 44 -3.55 3.31 -6.13
CA LYS A 44 -3.42 2.62 -7.41
C LYS A 44 -3.26 1.12 -7.16
N GLY A 45 -3.74 0.31 -8.10
CA GLY A 45 -3.65 -1.13 -7.99
C GLY A 45 -3.35 -1.82 -9.32
N LEU A 46 -2.90 -3.05 -9.23
CA LEU A 46 -2.63 -3.93 -10.34
C LEU A 46 -3.48 -5.18 -10.22
N LEU A 47 -4.13 -5.55 -11.31
CA LEU A 47 -4.96 -6.74 -11.43
C LEU A 47 -4.22 -7.80 -12.24
N PHE A 48 -4.12 -9.00 -11.69
CA PHE A 48 -3.46 -10.14 -12.30
C PHE A 48 -4.40 -11.32 -12.41
N THR A 49 -4.38 -12.02 -13.55
CA THR A 49 -5.05 -13.30 -13.70
C THR A 49 -4.22 -14.43 -13.12
N LYS A 50 -4.85 -15.43 -12.50
CA LYS A 50 -4.18 -16.67 -12.14
C LYS A 50 -3.70 -17.38 -13.42
N PRO A 51 -2.51 -18.02 -13.43
CA PRO A 51 -2.09 -18.83 -14.56
C PRO A 51 -3.08 -19.98 -14.77
N ALA A 52 -3.39 -20.29 -16.05
CA ALA A 52 -4.20 -21.45 -16.39
C ALA A 52 -3.56 -22.71 -15.80
N SER A 53 -4.36 -23.52 -15.13
CA SER A 53 -3.97 -24.64 -14.28
C SER A 53 -2.96 -25.58 -14.94
N GLY A 54 -1.81 -25.71 -14.32
CA GLY A 54 -0.78 -26.73 -14.54
C GLY A 54 0.12 -26.73 -13.30
N ASP A 55 0.13 -27.81 -12.55
CA ASP A 55 1.12 -28.20 -11.53
C ASP A 55 1.20 -27.43 -10.18
N TYR A 56 0.38 -26.41 -9.91
CA TYR A 56 0.41 -25.73 -8.60
C TYR A 56 -0.91 -25.86 -7.87
N CYS A 57 -0.89 -26.38 -6.65
CA CYS A 57 -2.02 -26.29 -5.72
C CYS A 57 -2.34 -24.81 -5.50
N GLU A 58 -3.57 -24.36 -5.81
CA GLU A 58 -3.99 -22.94 -5.74
C GLU A 58 -3.66 -22.28 -4.41
N GLN A 59 -3.80 -23.03 -3.31
CA GLN A 59 -3.52 -22.54 -1.96
C GLN A 59 -2.03 -22.23 -1.73
N ASN A 60 -1.14 -22.95 -2.44
CA ASN A 60 0.29 -22.68 -2.37
C ASN A 60 0.69 -21.44 -3.18
N LEU A 61 -0.05 -21.12 -4.26
CA LEU A 61 0.25 -19.96 -5.09
C LEU A 61 0.06 -18.66 -4.32
N ILE A 62 -1.11 -18.45 -3.70
CA ILE A 62 -1.38 -17.22 -2.97
C ILE A 62 -0.48 -17.06 -1.74
N ASN A 63 -0.27 -18.13 -0.98
CA ASN A 63 0.63 -18.09 0.17
C ASN A 63 2.06 -17.70 -0.25
N ASN A 64 2.55 -18.24 -1.37
CA ASN A 64 3.86 -17.87 -1.90
C ASN A 64 3.91 -16.39 -2.31
N VAL A 65 2.86 -15.87 -2.93
CA VAL A 65 2.73 -14.44 -3.29
C VAL A 65 2.79 -13.57 -2.05
N LEU A 66 1.98 -13.88 -1.03
CA LEU A 66 1.93 -13.12 0.22
C LEU A 66 3.28 -13.09 0.94
N VAL A 67 3.93 -14.25 1.08
CA VAL A 67 5.24 -14.35 1.74
C VAL A 67 6.30 -13.55 1.00
N ARG A 68 6.35 -13.71 -0.33
CA ARG A 68 7.34 -13.00 -1.17
C ARG A 68 7.09 -11.50 -1.17
N LEU A 69 5.83 -11.07 -1.26
CA LEU A 69 5.47 -9.66 -1.27
C LEU A 69 5.81 -8.99 0.07
N LYS A 70 5.53 -9.63 1.20
CA LYS A 70 5.94 -9.15 2.53
C LYS A 70 7.45 -9.02 2.65
N ARG A 71 8.19 -10.03 2.18
CA ARG A 71 9.67 -10.00 2.19
C ARG A 71 10.20 -8.88 1.30
N SER A 72 9.68 -8.75 0.08
CA SER A 72 10.07 -7.69 -0.85
C SER A 72 9.75 -6.31 -0.27
N LEU A 73 8.58 -6.16 0.35
CA LEU A 73 8.18 -4.92 1.03
C LEU A 73 9.17 -4.56 2.14
N SER A 74 9.54 -5.50 2.99
CA SER A 74 10.51 -5.29 4.08
C SER A 74 11.88 -4.82 3.55
N ILE A 75 12.34 -5.36 2.42
CA ILE A 75 13.59 -4.95 1.77
C ILE A 75 13.42 -3.54 1.15
N THR A 76 12.33 -3.32 0.43
CA THR A 76 12.04 -2.04 -0.24
C THR A 76 11.93 -0.89 0.75
N LEU A 77 11.31 -1.13 1.90
CA LEU A 77 11.15 -0.13 2.96
C LEU A 77 12.48 0.32 3.58
N VAL A 78 13.60 -0.36 3.35
CA VAL A 78 14.92 0.15 3.75
C VAL A 78 15.26 1.43 2.98
N HIS A 79 14.93 1.46 1.68
CA HIS A 79 15.19 2.61 0.80
C HIS A 79 14.06 3.65 0.85
N PHE A 80 12.86 3.21 1.19
CA PHE A 80 11.66 4.05 1.31
C PHE A 80 11.20 4.13 2.78
N TYR A 81 12.15 4.26 3.72
CA TYR A 81 11.87 4.19 5.15
C TYR A 81 10.80 5.17 5.66
N PRO A 82 10.60 6.38 5.08
CA PRO A 82 9.53 7.26 5.53
C PRO A 82 8.14 6.64 5.39
N LEU A 83 7.94 5.75 4.42
CA LEU A 83 6.66 5.04 4.23
C LEU A 83 6.33 4.06 5.38
N ALA A 84 7.32 3.67 6.17
CA ALA A 84 7.12 2.84 7.36
C ALA A 84 6.85 3.65 8.64
N GLY A 85 6.98 4.98 8.58
CA GLY A 85 6.81 5.89 9.70
C GLY A 85 5.37 6.29 10.00
N ARG A 86 5.24 7.29 10.87
CA ARG A 86 4.00 8.04 11.17
C ARG A 86 4.32 9.53 11.24
N PHE A 87 3.33 10.37 10.96
CA PHE A 87 3.51 11.80 11.20
C PHE A 87 3.58 12.11 12.70
N ALA A 88 4.47 13.04 13.02
CA ALA A 88 4.57 13.66 14.33
C ALA A 88 4.64 15.18 14.16
N THR A 89 3.94 15.93 15.02
CA THR A 89 4.02 17.39 15.05
C THR A 89 4.94 17.82 16.18
N LYS A 90 5.98 18.55 15.84
CA LYS A 90 6.89 19.18 16.80
C LYS A 90 6.56 20.66 16.93
N ILE A 91 6.58 21.16 18.16
CA ILE A 91 6.28 22.57 18.48
C ILE A 91 7.53 23.18 19.13
N GLU A 92 8.08 24.22 18.50
CA GLU A 92 9.11 25.06 19.08
C GLU A 92 8.47 26.29 19.70
N GLN A 93 9.01 26.76 20.83
CA GLN A 93 8.42 27.86 21.59
C GLN A 93 9.02 29.22 21.24
N ASN A 94 10.30 29.27 20.78
CA ASN A 94 11.01 30.51 20.49
C ASN A 94 11.80 30.44 19.17
N PRO A 95 11.29 31.00 18.05
CA PRO A 95 9.92 31.50 17.85
C PRO A 95 8.88 30.36 17.84
N LYS A 96 7.65 30.64 18.17
CA LYS A 96 6.59 29.62 18.13
C LYS A 96 6.40 29.14 16.69
N SER A 97 6.73 27.90 16.45
CA SER A 97 6.64 27.25 15.14
C SER A 97 6.19 25.79 15.26
N HIS A 98 5.55 25.30 14.23
CA HIS A 98 5.04 23.94 14.15
C HIS A 98 5.69 23.24 12.96
N PHE A 99 6.28 22.07 13.20
CA PHE A 99 6.90 21.24 12.18
C PHE A 99 6.21 19.90 12.16
N VAL A 100 5.83 19.45 10.96
CA VAL A 100 5.39 18.06 10.76
C VAL A 100 6.55 17.27 10.20
N CYS A 101 6.80 16.11 10.76
CA CYS A 101 7.83 15.21 10.29
C CYS A 101 7.32 13.78 10.29
N VAL A 102 7.98 12.92 9.52
CA VAL A 102 7.83 11.47 9.66
C VAL A 102 8.76 11.00 10.75
N ASP A 103 8.21 10.34 11.76
CA ASP A 103 8.97 9.62 12.77
C ASP A 103 8.91 8.12 12.48
N CYS A 104 10.07 7.51 12.26
CA CYS A 104 10.22 6.09 12.02
C CYS A 104 10.58 5.32 13.29
N ASN A 105 10.90 6.02 14.39
CA ASN A 105 11.24 5.38 15.65
C ASN A 105 9.96 4.82 16.29
N ASN A 106 10.01 3.57 16.71
CA ASN A 106 8.88 2.86 17.31
C ASN A 106 7.62 2.77 16.43
N SER A 107 7.73 3.04 15.13
CA SER A 107 6.62 2.86 14.21
C SER A 107 6.34 1.37 13.96
N PRO A 108 5.06 0.95 13.90
CA PRO A 108 4.70 -0.43 13.60
C PRO A 108 5.05 -0.83 12.14
N GLY A 109 5.35 0.12 11.26
CA GLY A 109 5.67 -0.11 9.86
C GLY A 109 4.51 0.17 8.90
N ALA A 110 4.63 -0.32 7.66
CA ALA A 110 3.60 -0.30 6.64
C ALA A 110 2.55 -1.39 6.90
N LYS A 111 1.28 -1.09 6.64
CA LYS A 111 0.20 -2.07 6.79
C LYS A 111 0.15 -3.02 5.60
N PHE A 112 -0.08 -4.30 5.86
CA PHE A 112 -0.23 -5.33 4.85
C PHE A 112 -1.49 -6.14 5.14
N ILE A 113 -2.40 -6.18 4.16
CA ILE A 113 -3.72 -6.81 4.29
C ILE A 113 -3.83 -7.94 3.26
N HIS A 114 -4.37 -9.06 3.69
CA HIS A 114 -4.84 -10.15 2.86
C HIS A 114 -6.36 -10.21 2.95
N ALA A 115 -7.03 -10.11 1.82
CA ALA A 115 -8.48 -10.12 1.70
C ALA A 115 -8.92 -11.06 0.58
N ALA A 116 -10.22 -11.38 0.52
CA ALA A 116 -10.82 -12.13 -0.56
C ALA A 116 -12.21 -11.59 -0.89
N VAL A 117 -12.63 -11.81 -2.13
CA VAL A 117 -13.95 -11.47 -2.62
C VAL A 117 -14.40 -12.51 -3.66
N ASP A 118 -15.68 -12.87 -3.65
CA ASP A 118 -16.27 -13.82 -4.59
C ASP A 118 -16.64 -13.10 -5.91
N MET A 119 -15.60 -12.65 -6.63
CA MET A 119 -15.69 -12.01 -7.95
C MET A 119 -14.59 -12.53 -8.84
N SER A 120 -14.86 -12.58 -10.14
CA SER A 120 -13.85 -12.88 -11.16
C SER A 120 -13.17 -11.60 -11.68
N VAL A 121 -12.05 -11.75 -12.35
CA VAL A 121 -11.40 -10.66 -13.09
C VAL A 121 -12.36 -10.05 -14.11
N TYR A 122 -13.17 -10.89 -14.78
CA TYR A 122 -14.16 -10.44 -15.75
C TYR A 122 -15.20 -9.49 -15.14
N ASP A 123 -15.66 -9.74 -13.91
CA ASP A 123 -16.63 -8.89 -13.22
C ASP A 123 -16.09 -7.48 -12.93
N ILE A 124 -14.76 -7.32 -12.90
CA ILE A 124 -14.10 -6.04 -12.68
C ILE A 124 -13.86 -5.30 -14.00
N VAL A 125 -13.41 -6.01 -15.05
CA VAL A 125 -12.94 -5.37 -16.28
C VAL A 125 -14.00 -5.27 -17.38
N SER A 126 -15.08 -6.07 -17.34
CA SER A 126 -16.12 -6.07 -18.38
C SER A 126 -17.09 -4.89 -18.29
N PRO A 127 -17.43 -4.36 -17.09
CA PRO A 127 -18.33 -3.21 -17.00
C PRO A 127 -17.72 -1.95 -17.60
N THR A 128 -18.56 -1.08 -18.18
CA THR A 128 -18.12 0.23 -18.70
C THR A 128 -17.52 1.14 -17.62
N TYR A 129 -17.99 0.98 -16.39
CA TYR A 129 -17.47 1.70 -15.22
C TYR A 129 -16.89 0.73 -14.21
N VAL A 130 -15.80 1.11 -13.59
CA VAL A 130 -15.19 0.32 -12.50
C VAL A 130 -16.23 0.09 -11.39
N PRO A 131 -16.49 -1.15 -10.98
CA PRO A 131 -17.44 -1.45 -9.92
C PRO A 131 -17.06 -0.78 -8.59
N LEU A 132 -18.04 -0.27 -7.85
CA LEU A 132 -17.80 0.42 -6.57
C LEU A 132 -17.08 -0.47 -5.54
N VAL A 133 -17.27 -1.78 -5.61
CA VAL A 133 -16.59 -2.73 -4.72
C VAL A 133 -15.06 -2.65 -4.82
N VAL A 134 -14.50 -2.19 -5.95
CA VAL A 134 -13.05 -2.01 -6.14
C VAL A 134 -12.47 -0.98 -5.17
N GLN A 135 -13.27 -0.04 -4.67
CA GLN A 135 -12.84 0.90 -3.61
C GLN A 135 -12.44 0.14 -2.32
N ALA A 136 -13.11 -0.98 -2.03
CA ALA A 136 -12.78 -1.84 -0.89
C ALA A 136 -11.53 -2.73 -1.12
N PHE A 137 -10.94 -2.70 -2.31
CA PHE A 137 -9.64 -3.36 -2.59
C PHE A 137 -8.45 -2.50 -2.16
N PHE A 138 -8.73 -1.32 -1.61
CA PHE A 138 -7.76 -0.41 -1.04
C PHE A 138 -8.07 -0.15 0.43
N ASP A 139 -7.04 -0.15 1.25
CA ASP A 139 -7.11 0.41 2.60
C ASP A 139 -7.17 1.95 2.53
N HIS A 140 -7.67 2.60 3.55
CA HIS A 140 -7.71 4.07 3.63
C HIS A 140 -8.56 4.77 2.56
N ASP A 141 -9.68 4.15 2.13
CA ASP A 141 -10.61 4.83 1.24
C ASP A 141 -11.00 6.20 1.81
N ARG A 142 -10.86 7.25 0.99
CA ARG A 142 -11.12 8.65 1.32
C ARG A 142 -10.39 9.24 2.54
N ALA A 143 -9.40 8.54 3.10
CA ALA A 143 -8.58 9.09 4.17
C ALA A 143 -7.78 10.29 3.65
N ILE A 144 -7.69 11.37 4.45
CA ILE A 144 -6.85 12.52 4.15
C ILE A 144 -5.43 12.32 4.70
N ASN A 145 -4.44 12.92 4.04
CA ASN A 145 -3.03 12.73 4.38
C ASN A 145 -2.70 13.14 5.82
N TYR A 146 -3.40 14.11 6.39
CA TYR A 146 -3.22 14.51 7.78
C TYR A 146 -3.44 13.35 8.77
N GLU A 147 -4.27 12.38 8.42
CA GLU A 147 -4.51 11.19 9.26
C GLU A 147 -3.27 10.27 9.38
N GLY A 148 -2.19 10.55 8.64
CA GLY A 148 -0.90 9.89 8.79
C GLY A 148 -0.25 10.00 10.17
N HIS A 149 -0.80 10.84 11.07
CA HIS A 149 -0.46 10.84 12.49
C HIS A 149 -0.89 9.56 13.22
N THR A 150 -1.96 8.94 12.77
CA THR A 150 -2.55 7.74 13.39
C THR A 150 -2.62 6.56 12.43
N ARG A 151 -2.79 6.82 11.12
CA ARG A 151 -2.85 5.80 10.09
C ARG A 151 -1.48 5.48 9.51
N PRO A 152 -1.27 4.27 9.01
CA PRO A 152 -0.09 3.91 8.22
C PRO A 152 0.08 4.85 7.01
N LEU A 153 1.32 5.31 6.76
CA LEU A 153 1.64 6.12 5.58
C LEU A 153 1.65 5.29 4.29
N LEU A 154 1.76 3.98 4.43
CA LEU A 154 1.66 3.00 3.36
C LEU A 154 0.81 1.81 3.80
N SER A 155 -0.11 1.40 2.94
CA SER A 155 -0.85 0.14 3.07
C SER A 155 -0.87 -0.59 1.74
N ILE A 156 -0.62 -1.89 1.77
CA ILE A 156 -0.75 -2.81 0.63
C ILE A 156 -1.83 -3.82 0.98
N GLN A 157 -2.82 -3.94 0.09
CA GLN A 157 -3.87 -4.94 0.21
C GLN A 157 -3.80 -5.91 -0.97
N VAL A 158 -3.70 -7.18 -0.66
CA VAL A 158 -3.80 -8.29 -1.64
C VAL A 158 -5.19 -8.87 -1.52
N THR A 159 -6.00 -8.68 -2.53
CA THR A 159 -7.38 -9.20 -2.60
C THR A 159 -7.44 -10.37 -3.56
N GLU A 160 -7.77 -11.55 -3.05
CA GLU A 160 -8.02 -12.74 -3.86
C GLU A 160 -9.34 -12.61 -4.60
N LEU A 161 -9.31 -12.95 -5.87
CA LEU A 161 -10.45 -13.15 -6.74
C LEU A 161 -10.58 -14.65 -7.11
N ILE A 162 -11.69 -15.06 -7.67
CA ILE A 162 -11.91 -16.43 -8.09
C ILE A 162 -10.79 -16.90 -9.04
N ASP A 163 -10.47 -16.09 -10.04
CA ASP A 163 -9.52 -16.38 -11.11
C ASP A 163 -8.34 -15.38 -11.19
N GLY A 164 -8.13 -14.59 -10.14
CA GLY A 164 -7.11 -13.53 -10.14
C GLY A 164 -6.71 -13.06 -8.77
N VAL A 165 -5.87 -12.02 -8.77
CA VAL A 165 -5.40 -11.32 -7.57
C VAL A 165 -5.33 -9.83 -7.89
N PHE A 166 -5.89 -9.00 -7.02
CA PHE A 166 -5.71 -7.55 -7.06
C PHE A 166 -4.72 -7.12 -5.98
N ILE A 167 -3.72 -6.33 -6.35
CA ILE A 167 -2.76 -5.73 -5.42
C ILE A 167 -3.01 -4.23 -5.38
N GLY A 168 -3.70 -3.76 -4.35
CA GLY A 168 -3.96 -2.35 -4.08
C GLY A 168 -2.90 -1.74 -3.19
N CYS A 169 -2.52 -0.50 -3.49
CA CYS A 169 -1.58 0.27 -2.70
C CYS A 169 -2.19 1.64 -2.38
N SER A 170 -2.26 1.97 -1.10
CA SER A 170 -2.64 3.28 -0.58
C SER A 170 -1.41 3.92 0.04
N MET A 171 -1.00 5.09 -0.45
CA MET A 171 0.20 5.79 -0.03
C MET A 171 -0.12 7.23 0.31
N ASN A 172 0.43 7.73 1.41
CA ASN A 172 0.23 9.10 1.85
C ASN A 172 0.87 10.07 0.84
N HIS A 173 0.06 10.94 0.25
CA HIS A 173 0.47 11.81 -0.85
C HIS A 173 1.33 13.00 -0.40
N ALA A 174 1.42 13.26 0.91
CA ALA A 174 2.32 14.29 1.45
C ALA A 174 3.80 13.84 1.49
N ILE A 175 4.07 12.53 1.33
CA ILE A 175 5.45 12.00 1.31
C ILE A 175 5.80 11.28 0.01
N ALA A 176 4.86 11.20 -0.92
CA ALA A 176 5.08 10.52 -2.19
C ALA A 176 4.17 11.13 -3.27
N ASP A 177 4.76 11.46 -4.39
CA ASP A 177 4.08 11.85 -5.62
C ASP A 177 3.88 10.65 -6.56
N GLY A 178 3.33 10.88 -7.74
CA GLY A 178 3.13 9.83 -8.75
C GLY A 178 4.43 9.17 -9.20
N THR A 179 5.53 9.91 -9.26
CA THR A 179 6.84 9.39 -9.65
C THR A 179 7.40 8.47 -8.56
N THR A 180 7.36 8.93 -7.31
CA THR A 180 7.76 8.15 -6.14
C THR A 180 6.93 6.88 -5.99
N PHE A 181 5.61 6.98 -6.23
CA PHE A 181 4.71 5.83 -6.21
C PHE A 181 5.17 4.74 -7.18
N TRP A 182 5.41 5.08 -8.45
CA TRP A 182 5.84 4.11 -9.46
C TRP A 182 7.27 3.61 -9.21
N HIS A 183 8.15 4.47 -8.71
CA HIS A 183 9.49 4.03 -8.31
C HIS A 183 9.44 2.99 -7.20
N PHE A 184 8.63 3.23 -6.16
CA PHE A 184 8.37 2.26 -5.10
C PHE A 184 7.80 0.94 -5.65
N PHE A 185 6.74 1.01 -6.47
CA PHE A 185 6.09 -0.17 -7.04
C PHE A 185 7.05 -1.00 -7.92
N ASN A 186 7.85 -0.33 -8.74
CA ASN A 186 8.86 -1.00 -9.59
C ASN A 186 9.98 -1.64 -8.77
N THR A 187 10.29 -1.09 -7.60
CA THR A 187 11.29 -1.64 -6.68
C THR A 187 10.77 -2.87 -5.95
N LEU A 188 9.46 -2.99 -5.75
CA LEU A 188 8.84 -4.22 -5.26
C LEU A 188 9.06 -5.36 -6.27
N SER A 189 10.29 -5.95 -6.26
CA SER A 189 10.77 -6.93 -7.24
C SER A 189 9.90 -8.19 -7.39
N CYS A 190 9.01 -8.43 -6.45
CA CYS A 190 8.06 -9.54 -6.43
C CYS A 190 7.00 -9.45 -7.55
N LEU A 191 6.70 -8.22 -8.05
CA LEU A 191 5.74 -8.02 -9.15
C LEU A 191 6.23 -8.60 -10.50
N LYS A 192 7.54 -8.84 -10.66
CA LYS A 192 8.09 -9.49 -11.87
C LYS A 192 7.56 -10.91 -12.13
N TYR A 193 6.95 -11.55 -11.13
CA TYR A 193 6.37 -12.89 -11.27
C TYR A 193 5.05 -12.92 -12.06
N PHE A 194 4.33 -11.79 -12.12
CA PHE A 194 3.05 -11.67 -12.81
C PHE A 194 3.18 -11.12 -14.24
N LYS A 195 4.25 -11.45 -14.95
CA LYS A 195 4.61 -10.89 -16.26
C LYS A 195 3.60 -11.08 -17.42
N HIS A 196 2.45 -11.70 -17.19
CA HIS A 196 1.44 -11.91 -18.24
C HIS A 196 0.10 -11.29 -17.85
N LYS A 197 -0.22 -10.13 -18.46
CA LYS A 197 -1.47 -9.34 -18.34
C LYS A 197 -1.62 -8.58 -17.01
N GLU A 198 -0.86 -7.50 -16.88
CA GLU A 198 -1.14 -6.45 -15.90
C GLU A 198 -2.24 -5.53 -16.45
N ILE A 199 -3.28 -5.28 -15.66
CA ILE A 199 -4.29 -4.25 -15.94
C ILE A 199 -4.17 -3.22 -14.81
N LEU A 200 -3.84 -1.98 -15.16
CA LEU A 200 -3.81 -0.87 -14.22
C LEU A 200 -5.24 -0.40 -13.96
N ILE A 201 -5.62 -0.31 -12.70
CA ILE A 201 -6.88 0.26 -12.24
C ILE A 201 -6.60 1.41 -11.27
#